data_85b6f27ecc8deffedd988f3ce845a8ef
#
_entry.id   85b6f27ecc8deffedd988f3ce845a8ef
#
_cell.length_a   1.000
_cell.length_b   1.000
_cell.length_c   1.000
_cell.angle_alpha   90.00
_cell.angle_beta   90.00
_cell.angle_gamma   90.00
#
_symmetry.space_group_name_H-M   'P 1'
#
loop_
_entity.id
_entity.type
_entity.pdbx_description
1 polymer ?
#
loop_
_entity_poly.entity_id
_entity_poly.type
_entity_poly.pdbx_seq_one_letter_code
_entity_poly.pdbx_strand_id
1 'polypeptide(L)'
;MFAIRPDRKGPKTVAVLLLLGALFFAILAYTDLTNANSEELSQAQIETLINVPNQQGENLSVEQYQAFHKEINESDGYKIRGTALGIGSILIFTGSILLFSMKPIGGKIAISGASVSFIGGVYGCTIIYDAAKEHLLESMLVQTHEITGYLCGVCTFLCGALALLPLINARAKLAFNEANSVKLIQDESE
;
A
#
# COMPACT_ATOMS: atom_id res chain seq x y z
N MET A 1 -21.64 33.94 -18.88
CA MET A 1 -20.65 33.40 -17.91
C MET A 1 -21.18 32.06 -17.44
N PHE A 2 -20.53 30.94 -17.79
CA PHE A 2 -21.00 29.60 -17.37
C PHE A 2 -20.66 29.40 -15.89
N ALA A 3 -21.68 29.23 -15.04
CA ALA A 3 -21.48 28.91 -13.64
C ALA A 3 -20.90 27.48 -13.52
N ILE A 4 -19.71 27.35 -12.93
CA ILE A 4 -19.08 26.06 -12.66
C ILE A 4 -19.86 25.38 -11.54
N ARG A 5 -20.47 24.22 -11.82
CA ARG A 5 -21.20 23.46 -10.80
C ARG A 5 -20.22 22.67 -9.90
N PRO A 6 -20.44 22.69 -8.56
CA PRO A 6 -19.67 21.89 -7.63
C PRO A 6 -19.82 20.40 -7.92
N ASP A 7 -18.72 19.64 -7.81
CA ASP A 7 -18.71 18.19 -7.95
C ASP A 7 -18.49 17.51 -6.59
N ARG A 8 -19.56 17.01 -6.00
CA ARG A 8 -19.52 16.25 -4.74
C ARG A 8 -19.28 14.74 -4.96
N LYS A 9 -19.51 14.24 -6.18
CA LYS A 9 -19.37 12.80 -6.48
C LYS A 9 -17.92 12.40 -6.68
N GLY A 10 -17.14 13.20 -7.39
CA GLY A 10 -15.72 12.94 -7.66
C GLY A 10 -14.91 12.64 -6.41
N PRO A 11 -14.87 13.53 -5.39
CA PRO A 11 -14.16 13.28 -4.14
C PRO A 11 -14.62 12.02 -3.41
N LYS A 12 -15.92 11.71 -3.40
CA LYS A 12 -16.46 10.50 -2.77
C LYS A 12 -16.05 9.23 -3.50
N THR A 13 -16.06 9.25 -4.85
CA THR A 13 -15.58 8.11 -5.64
C THR A 13 -14.09 7.85 -5.38
N VAL A 14 -13.27 8.90 -5.36
CA VAL A 14 -11.86 8.79 -5.02
C VAL A 14 -11.68 8.24 -3.59
N ALA A 15 -12.48 8.70 -2.64
CA ALA A 15 -12.43 8.20 -1.27
C ALA A 15 -12.71 6.69 -1.18
N VAL A 16 -13.68 6.16 -1.95
CA VAL A 16 -13.96 4.72 -2.00
C VAL A 16 -12.79 3.94 -2.59
N LEU A 17 -12.20 4.44 -3.69
CA LEU A 17 -11.02 3.79 -4.29
C LEU A 17 -9.82 3.77 -3.34
N LEU A 18 -9.56 4.87 -2.62
CA LEU A 18 -8.52 4.95 -1.62
C LEU A 18 -8.79 4.00 -0.44
N LEU A 19 -10.04 3.84 -0.02
CA LEU A 19 -10.42 2.90 1.02
C LEU A 19 -10.08 1.45 0.62
N LEU A 20 -10.38 1.06 -0.61
CA LEU A 20 -10.03 -0.27 -1.14
C LEU A 20 -8.51 -0.45 -1.19
N GLY A 21 -7.77 0.56 -1.64
CA GLY A 21 -6.30 0.56 -1.62
C GLY A 21 -5.73 0.41 -0.22
N ALA A 22 -6.29 1.13 0.76
CA ALA A 22 -5.89 1.03 2.16
C ALA A 22 -6.11 -0.37 2.74
N LEU A 23 -7.25 -1.00 2.46
CA LEU A 23 -7.52 -2.38 2.87
C LEU A 23 -6.53 -3.37 2.26
N PHE A 24 -6.22 -3.21 0.99
CA PHE A 24 -5.21 -4.03 0.31
C PHE A 24 -3.84 -3.90 0.97
N PHE A 25 -3.37 -2.68 1.24
CA PHE A 25 -2.10 -2.46 1.93
C PHE A 25 -2.11 -2.97 3.37
N ALA A 26 -3.24 -2.90 4.07
CA ALA A 26 -3.36 -3.46 5.41
C ALA A 26 -3.18 -4.99 5.42
N ILE A 27 -3.73 -5.69 4.43
CA ILE A 27 -3.57 -7.14 4.28
C ILE A 27 -2.10 -7.48 4.00
N LEU A 28 -1.45 -6.77 3.07
CA LEU A 28 -0.03 -6.97 2.78
C LEU A 28 0.84 -6.69 4.00
N ALA A 29 0.58 -5.59 4.72
CA ALA A 29 1.30 -5.24 5.94
C ALA A 29 1.16 -6.33 7.02
N TYR A 30 -0.05 -6.86 7.19
CA TYR A 30 -0.29 -7.95 8.14
C TYR A 30 0.51 -9.20 7.77
N THR A 31 0.51 -9.59 6.49
CA THR A 31 1.28 -10.75 6.00
C THR A 31 2.78 -10.56 6.23
N ASP A 32 3.31 -9.39 5.89
CA ASP A 32 4.73 -9.08 6.07
C ASP A 32 5.14 -9.09 7.55
N LEU A 33 4.36 -8.44 8.42
CA LEU A 33 4.66 -8.41 9.86
C LEU A 33 4.54 -9.80 10.51
N THR A 34 3.65 -10.65 9.99
CA THR A 34 3.56 -12.05 10.42
C THR A 34 4.82 -12.81 10.02
N ASN A 35 5.29 -12.64 8.77
CA ASN A 35 6.51 -13.27 8.28
C ASN A 35 7.75 -12.76 9.02
N ALA A 36 7.82 -11.47 9.34
CA ALA A 36 8.91 -10.87 10.10
C ALA A 36 9.02 -11.39 11.55
N ASN A 37 7.93 -11.90 12.11
CA ASN A 37 7.92 -12.49 13.45
C ASN A 37 8.15 -14.02 13.45
N SER A 38 8.29 -14.62 12.28
CA SER A 38 8.55 -16.06 12.12
C SER A 38 10.07 -16.27 12.04
N GLU A 39 10.69 -16.77 13.11
CA GLU A 39 12.13 -17.02 13.13
C GLU A 39 12.51 -18.12 12.13
N GLU A 40 11.73 -19.19 12.05
CA GLU A 40 11.93 -20.28 11.09
C GLU A 40 10.59 -20.75 10.51
N LEU A 41 10.60 -21.03 9.21
CA LEU A 41 9.47 -21.70 8.56
C LEU A 41 9.61 -23.20 8.74
N SER A 42 8.50 -23.88 9.00
CA SER A 42 8.51 -25.35 9.03
C SER A 42 8.82 -25.92 7.64
N GLN A 43 9.47 -27.08 7.60
CA GLN A 43 9.79 -27.77 6.34
C GLN A 43 8.55 -27.93 5.45
N ALA A 44 7.41 -28.30 6.01
CA ALA A 44 6.15 -28.47 5.26
C ALA A 44 5.65 -27.15 4.63
N GLN A 45 5.85 -26.00 5.31
CA GLN A 45 5.51 -24.71 4.73
C GLN A 45 6.43 -24.36 3.56
N ILE A 46 7.74 -24.59 3.70
CA ILE A 46 8.71 -24.34 2.63
C ILE A 46 8.42 -25.24 1.43
N GLU A 47 8.22 -26.54 1.65
CA GLU A 47 7.88 -27.50 0.59
C GLU A 47 6.62 -27.06 -0.19
N THR A 48 5.63 -26.49 0.49
CA THR A 48 4.44 -25.92 -0.16
C THR A 48 4.80 -24.72 -1.05
N LEU A 49 5.71 -23.85 -0.60
CA LEU A 49 6.10 -22.64 -1.32
C LEU A 49 6.97 -22.94 -2.54
N ILE A 50 7.89 -23.90 -2.45
CA ILE A 50 8.78 -24.29 -3.56
C ILE A 50 8.17 -25.34 -4.50
N ASN A 51 7.01 -25.91 -4.14
CA ASN A 51 6.38 -26.98 -4.94
C ASN A 51 6.02 -26.50 -6.36
N VAL A 52 5.43 -25.31 -6.49
CA VAL A 52 5.02 -24.79 -7.81
C VAL A 52 6.23 -24.52 -8.70
N PRO A 53 7.28 -23.79 -8.26
CA PRO A 53 8.51 -23.67 -9.04
C PRO A 53 9.13 -25.00 -9.42
N ASN A 54 9.23 -25.94 -8.49
CA ASN A 54 9.85 -27.25 -8.73
C ASN A 54 9.04 -28.11 -9.72
N GLN A 55 7.70 -28.02 -9.73
CA GLN A 55 6.87 -28.64 -10.75
C GLN A 55 7.09 -28.04 -12.14
N GLN A 56 7.60 -26.84 -12.23
CA GLN A 56 7.94 -26.16 -13.49
C GLN A 56 9.38 -26.38 -13.94
N GLY A 57 10.10 -27.28 -13.27
CA GLY A 57 11.45 -27.69 -13.62
C GLY A 57 12.57 -26.96 -12.88
N GLU A 58 12.25 -26.18 -11.86
CA GLU A 58 13.25 -25.61 -10.96
C GLU A 58 13.67 -26.66 -9.91
N ASN A 59 14.87 -26.49 -9.35
CA ASN A 59 15.41 -27.39 -8.32
C ASN A 59 15.71 -26.62 -7.04
N LEU A 60 14.70 -25.93 -6.51
CA LEU A 60 14.83 -25.19 -5.25
C LEU A 60 14.83 -26.16 -4.07
N SER A 61 15.83 -26.05 -3.21
CA SER A 61 15.89 -26.83 -1.98
C SER A 61 15.27 -26.09 -0.79
N VAL A 62 14.91 -26.88 0.24
CA VAL A 62 14.40 -26.35 1.50
C VAL A 62 15.44 -25.43 2.16
N GLU A 63 16.72 -25.81 2.11
CA GLU A 63 17.83 -25.06 2.68
C GLU A 63 18.01 -23.70 2.00
N GLN A 64 17.90 -23.64 0.66
CA GLN A 64 17.99 -22.38 -0.09
C GLN A 64 16.86 -21.43 0.32
N TYR A 65 15.62 -21.92 0.40
CA TYR A 65 14.49 -21.10 0.81
C TYR A 65 14.60 -20.65 2.27
N GLN A 66 15.11 -21.51 3.16
CA GLN A 66 15.34 -21.15 4.56
C GLN A 66 16.43 -20.07 4.69
N ALA A 67 17.51 -20.17 3.91
CA ALA A 67 18.54 -19.14 3.87
C ALA A 67 18.00 -17.79 3.40
N PHE A 68 17.18 -17.81 2.34
CA PHE A 68 16.47 -16.63 1.85
C PHE A 68 15.58 -15.99 2.93
N HIS A 69 14.77 -16.81 3.62
CA HIS A 69 13.88 -16.32 4.67
C HIS A 69 14.66 -15.70 5.83
N LYS A 70 15.75 -16.35 6.23
CA LYS A 70 16.65 -15.88 7.28
C LYS A 70 17.30 -14.54 6.91
N GLU A 71 17.82 -14.41 5.69
CA GLU A 71 18.44 -13.18 5.19
C GLU A 71 17.45 -11.99 5.20
N ILE A 72 16.20 -12.21 4.78
CA ILE A 72 15.17 -11.17 4.82
C ILE A 72 14.88 -10.73 6.27
N ASN A 73 14.85 -11.66 7.21
CA ASN A 73 14.57 -11.36 8.61
C ASN A 73 15.77 -10.63 9.25
N GLU A 74 17.00 -11.03 8.97
CA GLU A 74 18.22 -10.35 9.44
C GLU A 74 18.36 -8.94 8.87
N SER A 75 17.92 -8.72 7.63
CA SER A 75 17.92 -7.40 6.98
C SER A 75 16.66 -6.56 7.27
N ASP A 76 15.77 -7.03 8.12
CA ASP A 76 14.47 -6.40 8.44
C ASP A 76 13.57 -6.13 7.21
N GLY A 77 13.77 -6.82 6.09
CA GLY A 77 13.04 -6.56 4.83
C GLY A 77 11.52 -6.60 4.96
N TYR A 78 10.96 -7.68 5.55
CA TYR A 78 9.54 -7.79 5.82
C TYR A 78 9.04 -6.76 6.84
N LYS A 79 9.82 -6.48 7.88
CA LYS A 79 9.46 -5.53 8.93
C LYS A 79 9.38 -4.10 8.39
N ILE A 80 10.36 -3.69 7.59
CA ILE A 80 10.38 -2.36 6.96
C ILE A 80 9.19 -2.21 6.03
N ARG A 81 8.97 -3.16 5.11
CA ARG A 81 7.85 -3.12 4.16
C ARG A 81 6.51 -3.15 4.89
N GLY A 82 6.31 -4.11 5.78
CA GLY A 82 5.07 -4.29 6.53
C GLY A 82 4.74 -3.07 7.39
N THR A 83 5.73 -2.50 8.09
CA THR A 83 5.53 -1.29 8.91
C THR A 83 5.16 -0.08 8.05
N ALA A 84 5.85 0.14 6.95
CA ALA A 84 5.58 1.26 6.05
C ALA A 84 4.20 1.16 5.40
N LEU A 85 3.82 -0.03 4.90
CA LEU A 85 2.49 -0.28 4.35
C LEU A 85 1.40 -0.18 5.42
N GLY A 86 1.67 -0.64 6.65
CA GLY A 86 0.75 -0.56 7.78
C GLY A 86 0.46 0.89 8.19
N ILE A 87 1.49 1.69 8.43
CA ILE A 87 1.32 3.12 8.74
C ILE A 87 0.64 3.83 7.58
N GLY A 88 1.09 3.59 6.36
CA GLY A 88 0.50 4.19 5.18
C GLY A 88 -0.96 3.82 4.98
N SER A 89 -1.34 2.55 5.22
CA SER A 89 -2.73 2.11 5.12
C SER A 89 -3.64 2.83 6.12
N ILE A 90 -3.21 3.02 7.37
CA ILE A 90 -3.95 3.76 8.39
C ILE A 90 -4.17 5.22 7.96
N LEU A 91 -3.13 5.86 7.43
CA LEU A 91 -3.23 7.24 6.96
C LEU A 91 -4.13 7.36 5.73
N ILE A 92 -4.02 6.45 4.75
CA ILE A 92 -4.88 6.43 3.56
C ILE A 92 -6.33 6.16 3.97
N PHE A 93 -6.57 5.22 4.88
CA PHE A 93 -7.90 4.91 5.41
C PHE A 93 -8.54 6.12 6.08
N THR A 94 -7.82 6.74 7.02
CA THR A 94 -8.28 7.96 7.71
C THR A 94 -8.53 9.10 6.72
N GLY A 95 -7.61 9.29 5.78
CA GLY A 95 -7.73 10.27 4.71
C GLY A 95 -8.96 10.04 3.83
N SER A 96 -9.26 8.78 3.49
CA SER A 96 -10.45 8.43 2.69
C SER A 96 -11.74 8.73 3.43
N ILE A 97 -11.86 8.43 4.71
CA ILE A 97 -13.05 8.77 5.52
C ILE A 97 -13.27 10.28 5.55
N LEU A 98 -12.21 11.05 5.78
CA LEU A 98 -12.29 12.51 5.79
C LEU A 98 -12.65 13.08 4.42
N LEU A 99 -12.11 12.51 3.34
CA LEU A 99 -12.43 12.91 1.98
C LEU A 99 -13.88 12.56 1.61
N PHE A 100 -14.37 11.39 2.02
CA PHE A 100 -15.77 11.00 1.87
C PHE A 100 -16.71 11.96 2.60
N SER A 101 -16.28 12.46 3.76
CA SER A 101 -16.97 13.49 4.55
C SER A 101 -16.76 14.92 4.01
N MET A 102 -16.26 15.05 2.77
CA MET A 102 -16.00 16.33 2.10
C MET A 102 -15.03 17.26 2.82
N LYS A 103 -14.08 16.72 3.59
CA LYS A 103 -13.00 17.47 4.24
C LYS A 103 -11.73 17.43 3.39
N PRO A 104 -11.23 18.54 2.84
CA PRO A 104 -10.05 18.57 1.94
C PRO A 104 -8.76 18.08 2.62
N ILE A 105 -8.67 18.18 3.96
CA ILE A 105 -7.54 17.64 4.73
C ILE A 105 -7.36 16.14 4.51
N GLY A 106 -8.44 15.40 4.22
CA GLY A 106 -8.39 13.97 3.94
C GLY A 106 -7.49 13.61 2.76
N GLY A 107 -7.51 14.41 1.69
CA GLY A 107 -6.60 14.21 0.56
C GLY A 107 -5.13 14.38 0.95
N LYS A 108 -4.81 15.38 1.80
CA LYS A 108 -3.43 15.61 2.27
C LYS A 108 -2.92 14.45 3.12
N ILE A 109 -3.76 13.94 4.04
CA ILE A 109 -3.43 12.80 4.90
C ILE A 109 -3.22 11.53 4.04
N ALA A 110 -4.10 11.30 3.05
CA ALA A 110 -3.96 10.15 2.16
C ALA A 110 -2.69 10.22 1.30
N ILE A 111 -2.29 11.41 0.82
CA ILE A 111 -1.02 11.61 0.10
C ILE A 111 0.17 11.28 1.02
N SER A 112 0.16 11.77 2.27
CA SER A 112 1.22 11.45 3.23
C SER A 112 1.32 9.94 3.46
N GLY A 113 0.19 9.25 3.61
CA GLY A 113 0.14 7.79 3.75
C GLY A 113 0.69 7.07 2.52
N ALA A 114 0.30 7.50 1.31
CA ALA A 114 0.80 6.95 0.07
C ALA A 114 2.32 7.17 -0.09
N SER A 115 2.84 8.33 0.34
CA SER A 115 4.28 8.62 0.29
C SER A 115 5.08 7.72 1.24
N VAL A 116 4.59 7.50 2.47
CA VAL A 116 5.21 6.57 3.42
C VAL A 116 5.21 5.15 2.88
N SER A 117 4.07 4.68 2.34
CA SER A 117 3.95 3.36 1.72
C SER A 117 4.86 3.22 0.51
N PHE A 118 5.00 4.26 -0.32
CA PHE A 118 5.86 4.24 -1.50
C PHE A 118 7.33 4.10 -1.10
N ILE A 119 7.82 4.99 -0.23
CA ILE A 119 9.24 5.01 0.14
C ILE A 119 9.63 3.73 0.88
N GLY A 120 8.94 3.41 1.97
CA GLY A 120 9.28 2.23 2.79
C GLY A 120 8.86 0.92 2.13
N GLY A 121 7.76 0.90 1.39
CA GLY A 121 7.30 -0.27 0.64
C GLY A 121 8.27 -0.66 -0.47
N VAL A 122 8.68 0.30 -1.32
CA VAL A 122 9.66 0.04 -2.39
C VAL A 122 11.02 -0.34 -1.80
N TYR A 123 11.48 0.36 -0.77
CA TYR A 123 12.75 0.04 -0.11
C TYR A 123 12.75 -1.38 0.48
N GLY A 124 11.69 -1.77 1.20
CA GLY A 124 11.56 -3.14 1.70
C GLY A 124 11.48 -4.19 0.58
N CYS A 125 10.82 -3.87 -0.55
CA CYS A 125 10.82 -4.75 -1.72
C CYS A 125 12.22 -4.93 -2.32
N THR A 126 13.07 -3.88 -2.37
CA THR A 126 14.45 -4.02 -2.88
C THR A 126 15.27 -4.96 -2.00
N ILE A 127 15.16 -4.85 -0.68
CA ILE A 127 15.85 -5.76 0.26
C ILE A 127 15.42 -7.22 0.01
N ILE A 128 14.11 -7.47 -0.09
CA ILE A 128 13.59 -8.82 -0.33
C ILE A 128 14.02 -9.37 -1.68
N TYR A 129 14.03 -8.53 -2.71
CA TYR A 129 14.47 -8.90 -4.06
C TYR A 129 15.97 -9.23 -4.10
N ASP A 130 16.80 -8.45 -3.42
CA ASP A 130 18.25 -8.68 -3.36
C ASP A 130 18.56 -10.01 -2.64
N ALA A 131 17.90 -10.30 -1.52
CA ALA A 131 18.00 -11.59 -0.84
C ALA A 131 17.50 -12.75 -1.73
N ALA A 132 16.41 -12.54 -2.49
CA ALA A 132 15.92 -13.54 -3.43
C ALA A 132 16.95 -13.87 -4.53
N LYS A 133 17.61 -12.85 -5.07
CA LYS A 133 18.68 -13.04 -6.09
C LYS A 133 19.87 -13.81 -5.55
N GLU A 134 20.22 -13.60 -4.29
CA GLU A 134 21.36 -14.26 -3.67
C GLU A 134 21.11 -15.75 -3.40
N HIS A 135 19.91 -16.08 -2.88
CA HIS A 135 19.63 -17.44 -2.40
C HIS A 135 18.78 -18.30 -3.34
N LEU A 136 17.89 -17.69 -4.12
CA LEU A 136 16.95 -18.44 -4.99
C LEU A 136 17.41 -18.53 -6.45
N LEU A 137 18.60 -17.99 -6.75
CA LEU A 137 19.19 -17.98 -8.10
C LEU A 137 18.22 -17.37 -9.16
N GLU A 138 18.23 -17.89 -10.38
CA GLU A 138 17.36 -17.42 -11.48
C GLU A 138 15.95 -18.04 -11.45
N SER A 139 15.39 -18.28 -10.27
CA SER A 139 14.09 -18.93 -10.12
C SER A 139 12.92 -17.98 -10.44
N MET A 140 11.76 -18.57 -10.72
CA MET A 140 10.48 -17.86 -10.86
C MET A 140 10.17 -17.02 -9.60
N LEU A 141 10.63 -17.46 -8.42
CA LEU A 141 10.42 -16.72 -7.17
C LEU A 141 11.16 -15.37 -7.18
N VAL A 142 12.36 -15.30 -7.76
CA VAL A 142 13.08 -14.03 -7.93
C VAL A 142 12.27 -13.06 -8.79
N GLN A 143 11.75 -13.54 -9.93
CA GLN A 143 10.90 -12.74 -10.81
C GLN A 143 9.61 -12.29 -10.10
N THR A 144 9.03 -13.16 -9.27
CA THR A 144 7.84 -12.84 -8.47
C THR A 144 8.11 -11.71 -7.49
N HIS A 145 9.27 -11.71 -6.82
CA HIS A 145 9.65 -10.62 -5.92
C HIS A 145 9.95 -9.32 -6.66
N GLU A 146 10.57 -9.40 -7.85
CA GLU A 146 10.79 -8.24 -8.72
C GLU A 146 9.45 -7.60 -9.15
N ILE A 147 8.53 -8.40 -9.69
CA ILE A 147 7.20 -7.94 -10.10
C ILE A 147 6.44 -7.36 -8.90
N THR A 148 6.52 -7.98 -7.72
CA THR A 148 5.90 -7.49 -6.49
C THR A 148 6.44 -6.11 -6.11
N GLY A 149 7.73 -5.86 -6.29
CA GLY A 149 8.34 -4.55 -6.09
C GLY A 149 7.76 -3.48 -7.02
N TYR A 150 7.67 -3.77 -8.32
CA TYR A 150 7.04 -2.87 -9.28
C TYR A 150 5.57 -2.62 -8.97
N LEU A 151 4.80 -3.66 -8.65
CA LEU A 151 3.39 -3.51 -8.27
C LEU A 151 3.22 -2.68 -7.01
N CYS A 152 4.05 -2.87 -5.99
CA CYS A 152 4.04 -2.07 -4.78
C CYS A 152 4.26 -0.59 -5.11
N GLY A 153 5.27 -0.26 -5.92
CA GLY A 153 5.56 1.10 -6.37
C GLY A 153 4.40 1.72 -7.15
N VAL A 154 3.87 1.00 -8.15
CA VAL A 154 2.75 1.49 -8.98
C VAL A 154 1.48 1.70 -8.16
N CYS A 155 1.09 0.74 -7.32
CA CYS A 155 -0.13 0.83 -6.53
C CYS A 155 -0.06 1.97 -5.51
N THR A 156 1.06 2.14 -4.81
CA THR A 156 1.23 3.24 -3.85
C THR A 156 1.28 4.60 -4.54
N PHE A 157 1.94 4.70 -5.70
CA PHE A 157 1.93 5.91 -6.53
C PHE A 157 0.53 6.27 -7.01
N LEU A 158 -0.25 5.30 -7.49
CA LEU A 158 -1.63 5.52 -7.92
C LEU A 158 -2.51 6.00 -6.77
N CYS A 159 -2.37 5.47 -5.56
CA CYS A 159 -3.09 5.96 -4.39
C CYS A 159 -2.75 7.44 -4.12
N GLY A 160 -1.48 7.84 -4.20
CA GLY A 160 -1.05 9.23 -4.07
C GLY A 160 -1.64 10.13 -5.16
N ALA A 161 -1.59 9.70 -6.42
CA ALA A 161 -2.17 10.43 -7.54
C ALA A 161 -3.70 10.59 -7.42
N LEU A 162 -4.42 9.53 -7.05
CA LEU A 162 -5.86 9.58 -6.79
C LEU A 162 -6.19 10.55 -5.65
N ALA A 163 -5.44 10.53 -4.55
CA ALA A 163 -5.65 11.44 -3.43
C ALA A 163 -5.42 12.91 -3.80
N LEU A 164 -4.55 13.19 -4.77
CA LEU A 164 -4.25 14.52 -5.28
C LEU A 164 -5.40 15.09 -6.15
N LEU A 165 -6.11 14.23 -6.92
CA LEU A 165 -7.12 14.68 -7.87
C LEU A 165 -8.19 15.61 -7.28
N PRO A 166 -8.83 15.33 -6.13
CA PRO A 166 -9.81 16.23 -5.55
C PRO A 166 -9.21 17.56 -5.09
N LEU A 167 -7.92 17.59 -4.75
CA LEU A 167 -7.24 18.79 -4.28
C LEU A 167 -6.87 19.77 -5.40
N ILE A 168 -6.66 19.27 -6.63
CA ILE A 168 -6.35 20.12 -7.79
C ILE A 168 -7.59 20.47 -8.61
N ASN A 169 -8.66 19.69 -8.52
CA ASN A 169 -9.88 19.90 -9.29
C ASN A 169 -10.69 21.09 -8.75
N ALA A 170 -10.89 22.11 -9.59
CA ALA A 170 -11.62 23.31 -9.22
C ALA A 170 -13.08 23.03 -8.80
N ARG A 171 -13.78 22.08 -9.43
CA ARG A 171 -15.16 21.71 -9.10
C ARG A 171 -15.24 21.00 -7.74
N ALA A 172 -14.24 20.18 -7.39
CA ALA A 172 -14.15 19.54 -6.09
C ALA A 172 -13.86 20.57 -4.99
N LYS A 173 -12.97 21.55 -5.25
CA LYS A 173 -12.70 22.66 -4.32
C LYS A 173 -13.96 23.48 -3.99
N LEU A 174 -14.77 23.77 -4.99
CA LEU A 174 -16.06 24.46 -4.77
C LEU A 174 -16.98 23.64 -3.87
N ALA A 175 -17.06 22.31 -4.10
CA ALA A 175 -17.89 21.44 -3.28
C ALA A 175 -17.40 21.33 -1.82
N PHE A 176 -16.08 21.37 -1.59
CA PHE A 176 -15.52 21.42 -0.23
C PHE A 176 -15.87 22.74 0.49
N ASN A 177 -15.80 23.86 -0.21
CA ASN A 177 -16.14 25.17 0.36
C ASN A 177 -17.63 25.26 0.74
N GLU A 178 -18.53 24.79 -0.13
CA GLU A 178 -19.96 24.72 0.18
C GLU A 178 -20.24 23.83 1.41
N ALA A 179 -19.59 22.66 1.50
CA ALA A 179 -19.79 21.76 2.62
C ALA A 179 -19.34 22.37 3.95
N ASN A 180 -18.30 23.21 3.93
CA ASN A 180 -17.82 23.93 5.12
C ASN A 180 -18.74 25.11 5.50
N SER A 181 -19.25 25.88 4.53
CA SER A 181 -20.15 27.02 4.82
C SER A 181 -21.48 26.56 5.43
N VAL A 182 -22.06 25.45 4.95
CA VAL A 182 -23.29 24.90 5.53
C VAL A 182 -23.11 24.49 6.99
N LYS A 183 -21.95 23.94 7.38
CA LYS A 183 -21.66 23.59 8.78
C LYS A 183 -21.59 24.79 9.70
N LEU A 184 -20.92 25.86 9.27
CA LEU A 184 -20.79 27.07 10.06
C LEU A 184 -22.17 27.70 10.38
N ILE A 185 -23.11 27.67 9.44
CA ILE A 185 -24.47 28.18 9.65
C ILE A 185 -25.26 27.31 10.66
N GLN A 186 -25.02 26.00 10.67
CA GLN A 186 -25.67 25.10 11.63
C GLN A 186 -25.15 25.27 13.06
N ASP A 187 -23.82 25.41 13.21
CA ASP A 187 -23.19 25.62 14.52
C ASP A 187 -23.55 26.97 15.16
N GLU A 188 -23.89 28.01 14.35
CA GLU A 188 -24.37 29.31 14.87
C GLU A 188 -25.88 29.31 15.25
N SER A 189 -26.63 28.25 14.86
CA SER A 189 -28.07 28.14 15.14
C SER A 189 -28.43 27.29 16.37
N GLU A 190 -27.45 26.64 16.99
CA GLU A 190 -27.58 25.86 18.26
C GLU A 190 -27.09 26.73 19.45
#